data_6a65e11b91d435db11043e0b74c05d0d
#
_entry.id   6a65e11b91d435db11043e0b74c05d0d
#
_cell.length_a   1.000
_cell.length_b   1.000
_cell.length_c   1.000
_cell.angle_alpha   90.00
_cell.angle_beta   90.00
_cell.angle_gamma   90.00
#
_symmetry.space_group_name_H-M   'P 1'
#
loop_
_entity.id
_entity.type
_entity.pdbx_description
1 polymer ?
#
loop_
_entity_poly.entity_id
_entity_poly.type
_entity_poly.pdbx_seq_one_letter_code
_entity_poly.pdbx_strand_id
1 'polypeptide(L)'
;MPVLPGAEPFRHEGGEVGVLLCHGFTGSPQSLRPWARYLAARGLTVALPLLPGHGTRWQDMQVTGWQDWYAEVDRELRALRERCARVFVAGLSMGGALALRLAAKQGDAVSGVVVVNPANRMHGVAQHALPVLRHLLPATKGIASDIAKPLGTELGYDRVPLHAAHSLRTFFRLTDGDLPQVTQPLLLLRSPQDHVVPPADSARVLGRVSSTDVTEVLLEQSYHVATLDHDADRIFAESVAFIGRLAPGSVREPEPGLGKEGTAAGG
;
A
#
# COMPACT_ATOMS: atom_id res chain seq x y z
N MET A 1 -13.53 -1.05 -18.91
CA MET A 1 -13.00 -2.41 -19.20
C MET A 1 -13.29 -3.31 -18.02
N PRO A 2 -13.45 -4.64 -18.20
CA PRO A 2 -13.54 -5.55 -17.07
C PRO A 2 -12.24 -5.53 -16.28
N VAL A 3 -12.36 -5.77 -14.97
CA VAL A 3 -11.20 -5.94 -14.07
C VAL A 3 -10.48 -7.24 -14.43
N LEU A 4 -9.16 -7.22 -14.41
CA LEU A 4 -8.34 -8.40 -14.66
C LEU A 4 -8.57 -9.44 -13.56
N PRO A 5 -8.63 -10.74 -13.90
CA PRO A 5 -8.73 -11.79 -12.90
C PRO A 5 -7.60 -11.71 -11.87
N GLY A 6 -7.94 -11.69 -10.59
CA GLY A 6 -7.02 -11.50 -9.48
C GLY A 6 -6.81 -10.06 -9.03
N ALA A 7 -7.22 -9.05 -9.84
CA ALA A 7 -7.11 -7.63 -9.49
C ALA A 7 -8.35 -7.08 -8.75
N GLU A 8 -9.35 -7.90 -8.46
CA GLU A 8 -10.59 -7.47 -7.81
C GLU A 8 -10.30 -6.88 -6.42
N PRO A 9 -11.11 -5.92 -5.94
CA PRO A 9 -11.03 -5.46 -4.56
C PRO A 9 -11.29 -6.62 -3.59
N PHE A 10 -10.82 -6.47 -2.35
CA PHE A 10 -11.10 -7.42 -1.29
C PHE A 10 -11.79 -6.68 -0.13
N ARG A 11 -12.84 -7.31 0.43
CA ARG A 11 -13.52 -6.84 1.63
C ARG A 11 -13.80 -8.02 2.54
N HIS A 12 -13.68 -7.78 3.84
CA HIS A 12 -14.04 -8.73 4.88
C HIS A 12 -14.69 -7.99 6.04
N GLU A 13 -15.82 -8.48 6.50
CA GLU A 13 -16.47 -7.98 7.71
C GLU A 13 -16.01 -8.81 8.91
N GLY A 14 -15.39 -8.16 9.86
CA GLY A 14 -14.86 -8.76 11.08
C GLY A 14 -15.34 -8.01 12.33
N GLY A 15 -14.43 -7.79 13.29
CA GLY A 15 -14.70 -7.05 14.50
C GLY A 15 -14.72 -5.53 14.34
N GLU A 16 -14.72 -4.81 15.47
CA GLU A 16 -14.82 -3.35 15.54
C GLU A 16 -13.51 -2.61 15.19
N VAL A 17 -12.46 -3.32 14.79
CA VAL A 17 -11.22 -2.73 14.32
C VAL A 17 -11.09 -2.96 12.81
N GLY A 18 -11.03 -1.85 12.07
CA GLY A 18 -10.92 -1.82 10.63
C GLY A 18 -9.47 -1.61 10.16
N VAL A 19 -9.11 -2.21 9.03
CA VAL A 19 -7.84 -1.97 8.33
C VAL A 19 -8.13 -1.65 6.87
N LEU A 20 -7.71 -0.45 6.44
CA LEU A 20 -7.70 -0.04 5.05
C LEU A 20 -6.32 -0.32 4.44
N LEU A 21 -6.26 -1.13 3.40
CA LEU A 21 -5.05 -1.44 2.66
C LEU A 21 -5.02 -0.69 1.33
N CYS A 22 -3.89 -0.04 1.01
CA CYS A 22 -3.69 0.76 -0.20
C CYS A 22 -2.57 0.14 -1.04
N HIS A 23 -2.88 -0.29 -2.29
CA HIS A 23 -1.87 -0.88 -3.19
C HIS A 23 -1.01 0.17 -3.91
N GLY A 24 0.05 -0.30 -4.56
CA GLY A 24 1.04 0.53 -5.26
C GLY A 24 0.58 1.04 -6.63
N PHE A 25 1.38 1.98 -7.18
CA PHE A 25 1.22 2.55 -8.52
C PHE A 25 1.44 1.47 -9.58
N THR A 26 0.60 1.44 -10.60
CA THR A 26 0.52 0.42 -11.65
C THR A 26 0.18 -1.00 -11.18
N GLY A 27 0.21 -1.28 -9.88
CA GLY A 27 -0.15 -2.56 -9.28
C GLY A 27 -1.66 -2.75 -9.15
N SER A 28 -2.05 -3.70 -8.32
CA SER A 28 -3.47 -4.03 -8.06
C SER A 28 -3.64 -4.59 -6.64
N PRO A 29 -4.87 -4.80 -6.17
CA PRO A 29 -5.12 -5.49 -4.89
C PRO A 29 -4.42 -6.85 -4.74
N GLN A 30 -4.05 -7.51 -5.83
CA GLN A 30 -3.37 -8.79 -5.80
C GLN A 30 -2.10 -8.76 -4.93
N SER A 31 -1.30 -7.69 -5.01
CA SER A 31 -0.05 -7.57 -4.25
C SER A 31 -0.24 -7.49 -2.73
N LEU A 32 -1.42 -7.09 -2.26
CA LEU A 32 -1.74 -6.99 -0.83
C LEU A 32 -2.78 -8.02 -0.37
N ARG A 33 -3.30 -8.84 -1.27
CA ARG A 33 -4.36 -9.83 -0.96
C ARG A 33 -3.95 -10.85 0.10
N PRO A 34 -2.71 -11.40 0.11
CA PRO A 34 -2.27 -12.28 1.20
C PRO A 34 -2.29 -11.57 2.56
N TRP A 35 -1.84 -10.32 2.61
CA TRP A 35 -1.88 -9.50 3.82
C TRP A 35 -3.32 -9.25 4.29
N ALA A 36 -4.21 -8.87 3.36
CA ALA A 36 -5.64 -8.65 3.64
C ALA A 36 -6.30 -9.91 4.23
N ARG A 37 -6.04 -11.08 3.64
CA ARG A 37 -6.55 -12.37 4.15
C ARG A 37 -6.01 -12.71 5.52
N TYR A 38 -4.72 -12.44 5.76
CA TYR A 38 -4.10 -12.70 7.06
C TYR A 38 -4.72 -11.85 8.17
N LEU A 39 -5.00 -10.57 7.91
CA LEU A 39 -5.68 -9.66 8.82
C LEU A 39 -7.14 -10.10 9.07
N ALA A 40 -7.85 -10.45 8.01
CA ALA A 40 -9.22 -10.96 8.08
C ALA A 40 -9.33 -12.25 8.91
N ALA A 41 -8.40 -13.19 8.75
CA ALA A 41 -8.34 -14.43 9.54
C ALA A 41 -8.10 -14.19 11.02
N ARG A 42 -7.64 -12.99 11.40
CA ARG A 42 -7.48 -12.55 12.79
C ARG A 42 -8.66 -11.74 13.34
N GLY A 43 -9.78 -11.75 12.63
CA GLY A 43 -11.04 -11.14 13.06
C GLY A 43 -11.13 -9.64 12.83
N LEU A 44 -10.19 -9.05 12.05
CA LEU A 44 -10.23 -7.63 11.68
C LEU A 44 -11.18 -7.39 10.50
N THR A 45 -11.88 -6.27 10.51
CA THR A 45 -12.60 -5.77 9.33
C THR A 45 -11.60 -5.21 8.33
N VAL A 46 -11.61 -5.67 7.07
CA VAL A 46 -10.59 -5.31 6.09
C VAL A 46 -11.22 -4.75 4.82
N ALA A 47 -10.68 -3.63 4.33
CA ALA A 47 -10.96 -3.07 3.02
C ALA A 47 -9.66 -2.91 2.22
N LEU A 48 -9.64 -3.47 1.01
CA LEU A 48 -8.57 -3.31 0.04
C LEU A 48 -9.23 -2.95 -1.30
N PRO A 49 -9.45 -1.65 -1.57
CA PRO A 49 -10.07 -1.19 -2.81
C PRO A 49 -9.16 -1.39 -4.01
N LEU A 50 -9.76 -1.46 -5.19
CA LEU A 50 -9.08 -1.27 -6.46
C LEU A 50 -9.09 0.23 -6.79
N LEU A 51 -7.91 0.84 -6.87
CA LEU A 51 -7.79 2.26 -7.19
C LEU A 51 -8.24 2.56 -8.63
N PRO A 52 -8.89 3.70 -8.90
CA PRO A 52 -9.31 4.09 -10.23
C PRO A 52 -8.19 3.99 -11.28
N GLY A 53 -8.50 3.40 -12.43
CA GLY A 53 -7.57 3.20 -13.53
C GLY A 53 -6.59 2.03 -13.38
N HIS A 54 -6.60 1.33 -12.23
CA HIS A 54 -5.75 0.16 -11.99
C HIS A 54 -6.49 -1.15 -12.27
N GLY A 55 -5.74 -2.24 -12.39
CA GLY A 55 -6.30 -3.60 -12.52
C GLY A 55 -7.14 -3.85 -13.77
N THR A 56 -7.00 -3.05 -14.82
CA THR A 56 -7.68 -3.18 -16.11
C THR A 56 -6.66 -3.14 -17.25
N ARG A 57 -6.39 -1.98 -17.83
CA ARG A 57 -5.34 -1.72 -18.79
C ARG A 57 -4.68 -0.37 -18.47
N TRP A 58 -3.41 -0.18 -18.82
CA TRP A 58 -2.67 1.04 -18.53
C TRP A 58 -3.29 2.31 -19.13
N GLN A 59 -4.06 2.19 -20.24
CA GLN A 59 -4.77 3.33 -20.86
C GLN A 59 -5.87 3.89 -19.96
N ASP A 60 -6.52 3.05 -19.16
CA ASP A 60 -7.56 3.50 -18.23
C ASP A 60 -6.93 4.31 -17.07
N MET A 61 -5.68 3.98 -16.68
CA MET A 61 -4.92 4.74 -15.70
C MET A 61 -4.44 6.10 -16.25
N GLN A 62 -4.25 6.22 -17.58
CA GLN A 62 -3.82 7.46 -18.24
C GLN A 62 -4.76 8.64 -17.96
N VAL A 63 -6.04 8.37 -17.76
CA VAL A 63 -7.08 9.37 -17.53
C VAL A 63 -7.47 9.55 -16.06
N THR A 64 -6.75 8.91 -15.14
CA THR A 64 -6.90 9.06 -13.69
C THR A 64 -5.68 9.73 -13.07
N GLY A 65 -5.84 10.27 -11.88
CA GLY A 65 -4.78 10.94 -11.16
C GLY A 65 -4.86 10.73 -9.65
N TRP A 66 -3.96 11.38 -8.93
CA TRP A 66 -3.85 11.24 -7.49
C TRP A 66 -5.13 11.64 -6.75
N GLN A 67 -5.91 12.58 -7.30
CA GLN A 67 -7.18 13.00 -6.71
C GLN A 67 -8.18 11.85 -6.68
N ASP A 68 -8.25 11.09 -7.78
CA ASP A 68 -9.15 9.95 -7.90
C ASP A 68 -8.72 8.83 -6.94
N TRP A 69 -7.41 8.55 -6.86
CA TRP A 69 -6.86 7.51 -5.97
C TRP A 69 -7.05 7.87 -4.51
N TYR A 70 -6.80 9.14 -4.15
CA TYR A 70 -6.99 9.63 -2.79
C TYR A 70 -8.48 9.65 -2.40
N ALA A 71 -9.36 10.10 -3.29
CA ALA A 71 -10.80 10.12 -3.06
C ALA A 71 -11.35 8.70 -2.80
N GLU A 72 -10.84 7.71 -3.53
CA GLU A 72 -11.22 6.30 -3.32
C GLU A 72 -10.85 5.80 -1.92
N VAL A 73 -9.58 5.98 -1.49
CA VAL A 73 -9.16 5.53 -0.16
C VAL A 73 -9.79 6.35 0.97
N ASP A 74 -10.06 7.62 0.76
CA ASP A 74 -10.78 8.47 1.72
C ASP A 74 -12.24 8.01 1.89
N ARG A 75 -12.91 7.66 0.80
CA ARG A 75 -14.26 7.07 0.81
C ARG A 75 -14.28 5.76 1.60
N GLU A 76 -13.31 4.88 1.36
CA GLU A 76 -13.18 3.60 2.07
C GLU A 76 -12.89 3.79 3.57
N LEU A 77 -12.04 4.74 3.92
CA LEU A 77 -11.78 5.10 5.32
C LEU A 77 -13.07 5.53 6.03
N ARG A 78 -13.88 6.39 5.40
CA ARG A 78 -15.16 6.83 5.95
C ARG A 78 -16.12 5.66 6.14
N ALA A 79 -16.24 4.78 5.14
CA ALA A 79 -17.09 3.60 5.23
C ALA A 79 -16.67 2.63 6.34
N LEU A 80 -15.36 2.47 6.59
CA LEU A 80 -14.87 1.71 7.74
C LEU A 80 -15.21 2.40 9.06
N ARG A 81 -15.10 3.72 9.13
CA ARG A 81 -15.41 4.52 10.33
C ARG A 81 -16.87 4.46 10.76
N GLU A 82 -17.79 4.19 9.84
CA GLU A 82 -19.21 4.00 10.15
C GLU A 82 -19.47 2.72 10.95
N ARG A 83 -18.55 1.74 10.89
CA ARG A 83 -18.72 0.39 11.45
C ARG A 83 -17.67 -0.01 12.46
N CYS A 84 -16.49 0.63 12.40
CA CYS A 84 -15.35 0.29 13.21
C CYS A 84 -15.06 1.41 14.22
N ALA A 85 -14.85 1.04 15.48
CA ALA A 85 -14.47 1.97 16.53
C ALA A 85 -13.05 2.54 16.32
N ARG A 86 -12.18 1.74 15.70
CA ARG A 86 -10.80 2.12 15.34
C ARG A 86 -10.49 1.71 13.92
N VAL A 87 -9.79 2.56 13.17
CA VAL A 87 -9.37 2.24 11.81
C VAL A 87 -7.87 2.50 11.66
N PHE A 88 -7.16 1.47 11.20
CA PHE A 88 -5.77 1.55 10.80
C PHE A 88 -5.67 1.68 9.29
N VAL A 89 -4.68 2.39 8.81
CA VAL A 89 -4.40 2.51 7.38
C VAL A 89 -3.04 1.90 7.08
N ALA A 90 -2.98 1.11 6.02
CA ALA A 90 -1.75 0.43 5.63
C ALA A 90 -1.52 0.50 4.11
N GLY A 91 -0.28 0.42 3.67
CA GLY A 91 -0.01 0.47 2.23
C GLY A 91 1.42 0.19 1.83
N LEU A 92 1.57 -0.23 0.56
CA LEU A 92 2.83 -0.51 -0.11
C LEU A 92 3.16 0.62 -1.10
N SER A 93 4.39 1.11 -1.10
CA SER A 93 4.89 2.06 -2.11
C SER A 93 4.03 3.34 -2.18
N MET A 94 3.42 3.67 -3.32
CA MET A 94 2.42 4.74 -3.44
C MET A 94 1.27 4.56 -2.43
N GLY A 95 0.85 3.33 -2.18
CA GLY A 95 -0.17 3.03 -1.17
C GLY A 95 0.26 3.45 0.24
N GLY A 96 1.56 3.35 0.54
CA GLY A 96 2.16 3.90 1.76
C GLY A 96 2.04 5.43 1.82
N ALA A 97 2.28 6.13 0.70
CA ALA A 97 2.06 7.57 0.62
C ALA A 97 0.58 7.94 0.78
N LEU A 98 -0.37 7.14 0.24
CA LEU A 98 -1.81 7.33 0.44
C LEU A 98 -2.17 7.18 1.92
N ALA A 99 -1.65 6.16 2.59
CA ALA A 99 -1.86 5.91 4.02
C ALA A 99 -1.34 7.07 4.89
N LEU A 100 -0.12 7.55 4.61
CA LEU A 100 0.48 8.70 5.31
C LEU A 100 -0.34 9.98 5.10
N ARG A 101 -0.80 10.24 3.87
CA ARG A 101 -1.63 11.41 3.60
C ARG A 101 -3.01 11.31 4.24
N LEU A 102 -3.64 10.13 4.28
CA LEU A 102 -4.88 9.92 5.04
C LEU A 102 -4.67 10.25 6.52
N ALA A 103 -3.61 9.74 7.14
CA ALA A 103 -3.28 10.04 8.53
C ALA A 103 -3.11 11.55 8.77
N ALA A 104 -2.35 12.23 7.90
CA ALA A 104 -2.13 13.67 7.99
C ALA A 104 -3.41 14.50 7.83
N LYS A 105 -4.34 14.09 6.95
CA LYS A 105 -5.54 14.87 6.62
C LYS A 105 -6.76 14.51 7.45
N GLN A 106 -6.85 13.27 7.91
CA GLN A 106 -8.01 12.77 8.66
C GLN A 106 -7.75 12.69 10.18
N GLY A 107 -6.50 12.97 10.62
CA GLY A 107 -6.17 13.08 12.04
C GLY A 107 -6.64 11.87 12.86
N ASP A 108 -7.43 12.10 13.89
CA ASP A 108 -7.93 11.09 14.83
C ASP A 108 -8.85 10.03 14.18
N ALA A 109 -9.26 10.22 12.92
CA ALA A 109 -9.98 9.19 12.19
C ALA A 109 -9.09 7.97 11.89
N VAL A 110 -7.76 8.12 11.97
CA VAL A 110 -6.76 7.07 11.76
C VAL A 110 -6.09 6.75 13.09
N SER A 111 -6.22 5.50 13.56
CA SER A 111 -5.69 5.04 14.85
C SER A 111 -4.22 4.62 14.80
N GLY A 112 -3.68 4.37 13.62
CA GLY A 112 -2.28 4.00 13.38
C GLY A 112 -2.01 3.73 11.91
N VAL A 113 -0.74 3.79 11.54
CA VAL A 113 -0.28 3.68 10.14
C VAL A 113 0.73 2.56 10.00
N VAL A 114 0.58 1.71 8.98
CA VAL A 114 1.56 0.69 8.62
C VAL A 114 2.00 0.91 7.17
N VAL A 115 3.28 1.16 6.94
CA VAL A 115 3.79 1.38 5.58
C VAL A 115 4.92 0.42 5.24
N VAL A 116 4.86 -0.13 4.03
CA VAL A 116 5.87 -1.03 3.48
C VAL A 116 6.51 -0.34 2.28
N ASN A 117 7.83 -0.16 2.31
CA ASN A 117 8.60 0.48 1.24
C ASN A 117 7.93 1.78 0.72
N PRO A 118 7.56 2.74 1.60
CA PRO A 118 6.77 3.90 1.21
C PRO A 118 7.53 4.79 0.24
N ALA A 119 6.92 5.07 -0.91
CA ALA A 119 7.44 6.04 -1.87
C ALA A 119 6.91 7.43 -1.54
N ASN A 120 7.78 8.42 -1.39
CA ASN A 120 7.39 9.80 -1.13
C ASN A 120 8.02 10.83 -2.08
N ARG A 121 8.84 10.36 -3.03
CA ARG A 121 9.45 11.18 -4.09
C ARG A 121 9.58 10.39 -5.38
N MET A 122 9.64 11.09 -6.50
CA MET A 122 10.14 10.51 -7.74
C MET A 122 11.65 10.72 -7.86
N HIS A 123 12.34 9.71 -8.34
CA HIS A 123 13.78 9.70 -8.50
C HIS A 123 14.21 9.73 -9.97
N GLY A 124 15.48 10.08 -10.21
CA GLY A 124 16.07 10.15 -11.53
C GLY A 124 15.78 11.46 -12.29
N VAL A 125 16.59 11.71 -13.31
CA VAL A 125 16.52 12.96 -14.10
C VAL A 125 15.26 13.05 -14.97
N ALA A 126 14.69 11.94 -15.37
CA ALA A 126 13.50 11.87 -16.20
C ALA A 126 12.27 12.57 -15.59
N GLN A 127 12.21 12.68 -14.25
CA GLN A 127 11.13 13.40 -13.58
C GLN A 127 11.03 14.87 -13.96
N HIS A 128 12.14 15.50 -14.35
CA HIS A 128 12.19 16.91 -14.74
C HIS A 128 11.63 17.12 -16.15
N ALA A 129 11.80 16.16 -17.04
CA ALA A 129 11.24 16.17 -18.39
C ALA A 129 9.77 15.73 -18.46
N LEU A 130 9.27 15.06 -17.41
CA LEU A 130 7.92 14.50 -17.36
C LEU A 130 6.78 15.49 -17.67
N PRO A 131 6.83 16.78 -17.25
CA PRO A 131 5.79 17.75 -17.62
C PRO A 131 5.63 17.96 -19.14
N VAL A 132 6.70 17.78 -19.90
CA VAL A 132 6.71 17.89 -21.37
C VAL A 132 6.47 16.52 -22.01
N LEU A 133 7.19 15.49 -21.57
CA LEU A 133 7.14 14.15 -22.16
C LEU A 133 5.73 13.55 -22.14
N ARG A 134 4.93 13.81 -21.12
CA ARG A 134 3.54 13.31 -21.02
C ARG A 134 2.64 13.76 -22.19
N HIS A 135 2.99 14.85 -22.88
CA HIS A 135 2.24 15.34 -24.04
C HIS A 135 2.75 14.75 -25.35
N LEU A 136 3.95 14.17 -25.36
CA LEU A 136 4.60 13.60 -26.54
C LEU A 136 4.48 12.07 -26.58
N LEU A 137 4.49 11.43 -25.41
CA LEU A 137 4.46 9.98 -25.28
C LEU A 137 3.35 9.56 -24.29
N PRO A 138 2.54 8.55 -24.63
CA PRO A 138 1.46 8.11 -23.75
C PRO A 138 1.99 7.33 -22.54
N ALA A 139 3.03 6.51 -22.72
CA ALA A 139 3.58 5.68 -21.67
C ALA A 139 5.06 5.31 -21.95
N THR A 140 5.77 4.90 -20.91
CA THR A 140 7.11 4.30 -20.98
C THR A 140 7.07 2.88 -20.42
N LYS A 141 8.17 2.12 -20.59
CA LYS A 141 8.32 0.81 -19.93
C LYS A 141 8.36 1.01 -18.42
N GLY A 142 7.62 0.18 -17.69
CA GLY A 142 7.60 0.12 -16.23
C GLY A 142 8.58 -0.92 -15.68
N ILE A 143 8.81 -0.86 -14.37
CA ILE A 143 9.43 -1.91 -13.59
C ILE A 143 8.26 -2.77 -13.07
N ALA A 144 8.21 -4.03 -13.47
CA ALA A 144 7.22 -4.97 -12.98
C ALA A 144 7.90 -5.98 -12.04
N SER A 145 7.20 -6.36 -10.97
CA SER A 145 7.57 -7.50 -10.12
C SER A 145 8.99 -7.43 -9.55
N ASP A 146 9.35 -6.36 -8.84
CA ASP A 146 10.60 -6.33 -8.07
C ASP A 146 10.43 -7.20 -6.80
N ILE A 147 10.61 -8.50 -6.96
CA ILE A 147 10.41 -9.58 -5.98
C ILE A 147 11.64 -10.49 -6.02
N ALA A 148 12.25 -10.77 -4.87
CA ALA A 148 13.41 -11.66 -4.75
C ALA A 148 13.01 -13.13 -4.87
N LYS A 149 11.81 -13.48 -4.42
CA LYS A 149 11.31 -14.86 -4.42
C LYS A 149 11.15 -15.39 -5.83
N PRO A 150 11.74 -16.54 -6.15
CA PRO A 150 11.59 -17.17 -7.47
C PRO A 150 10.11 -17.37 -7.83
N LEU A 151 9.76 -17.08 -9.09
CA LEU A 151 8.39 -17.16 -9.61
C LEU A 151 7.38 -16.22 -8.95
N GLY A 152 7.85 -15.31 -8.08
CA GLY A 152 7.00 -14.23 -7.55
C GLY A 152 6.57 -13.31 -8.69
N THR A 153 5.26 -13.07 -8.81
CA THR A 153 4.71 -12.17 -9.82
C THR A 153 3.70 -11.23 -9.21
N GLU A 154 3.82 -9.94 -9.55
CA GLU A 154 2.82 -8.93 -9.26
C GLU A 154 1.92 -8.71 -10.47
N LEU A 155 0.61 -8.67 -10.25
CA LEU A 155 -0.36 -8.29 -11.27
C LEU A 155 -0.41 -6.77 -11.39
N GLY A 156 0.42 -6.24 -12.27
CA GLY A 156 0.55 -4.81 -12.54
C GLY A 156 0.74 -4.52 -14.03
N TYR A 157 0.83 -3.24 -14.37
CA TYR A 157 1.09 -2.84 -15.75
C TYR A 157 2.59 -2.88 -16.05
N ASP A 158 2.95 -3.41 -17.20
CA ASP A 158 4.30 -3.37 -17.79
C ASP A 158 4.67 -1.98 -18.35
N ARG A 159 3.71 -1.05 -18.36
CA ARG A 159 3.84 0.32 -18.83
C ARG A 159 3.44 1.33 -17.76
N VAL A 160 4.17 2.43 -17.72
CA VAL A 160 3.90 3.60 -16.87
C VAL A 160 3.26 4.69 -17.71
N PRO A 161 1.95 4.98 -17.53
CA PRO A 161 1.28 6.08 -18.22
C PRO A 161 1.85 7.41 -17.74
N LEU A 162 2.32 8.27 -18.66
CA LEU A 162 3.06 9.47 -18.28
C LEU A 162 2.19 10.57 -17.65
N HIS A 163 0.91 10.65 -18.00
CA HIS A 163 -0.02 11.56 -17.31
C HIS A 163 -0.23 11.14 -15.84
N ALA A 164 -0.43 9.85 -15.61
CA ALA A 164 -0.57 9.31 -14.25
C ALA A 164 0.74 9.48 -13.45
N ALA A 165 1.90 9.23 -14.07
CA ALA A 165 3.21 9.45 -13.44
C ALA A 165 3.44 10.93 -13.06
N HIS A 166 3.01 11.87 -13.92
CA HIS A 166 3.07 13.29 -13.59
C HIS A 166 2.15 13.65 -12.41
N SER A 167 0.96 13.06 -12.37
CA SER A 167 0.04 13.20 -11.25
C SER A 167 0.63 12.63 -9.96
N LEU A 168 1.25 11.43 -10.02
CA LEU A 168 1.97 10.81 -8.92
C LEU A 168 3.10 11.70 -8.37
N ARG A 169 3.89 12.32 -9.25
CA ARG A 169 4.94 13.27 -8.85
C ARG A 169 4.36 14.43 -8.02
N THR A 170 3.23 14.97 -8.46
CA THR A 170 2.53 16.03 -7.71
C THR A 170 2.07 15.51 -6.35
N PHE A 171 1.49 14.32 -6.32
CA PHE A 171 1.02 13.66 -5.10
C PHE A 171 2.14 13.46 -4.07
N PHE A 172 3.29 12.95 -4.48
CA PHE A 172 4.43 12.76 -3.58
C PHE A 172 4.91 14.07 -2.97
N ARG A 173 4.95 15.16 -3.76
CA ARG A 173 5.33 16.48 -3.22
C ARG A 173 4.33 16.98 -2.17
N LEU A 174 3.04 16.77 -2.38
CA LEU A 174 1.99 17.12 -1.41
C LEU A 174 2.12 16.29 -0.15
N THR A 175 2.26 14.96 -0.29
CA THR A 175 2.42 14.04 0.85
C THR A 175 3.68 14.34 1.64
N ASP A 176 4.80 14.61 0.98
CA ASP A 176 6.04 15.03 1.65
C ASP A 176 5.85 16.30 2.48
N GLY A 177 5.10 17.27 1.97
CA GLY A 177 4.72 18.49 2.72
C GLY A 177 3.79 18.21 3.90
N ASP A 178 2.97 17.17 3.82
CA ASP A 178 2.03 16.79 4.86
C ASP A 178 2.64 15.92 5.98
N LEU A 179 3.82 15.31 5.78
CA LEU A 179 4.45 14.41 6.77
C LEU A 179 4.51 14.97 8.19
N PRO A 180 4.81 16.28 8.43
CA PRO A 180 4.80 16.83 9.78
C PRO A 180 3.42 16.82 10.48
N GLN A 181 2.32 16.57 9.74
CA GLN A 181 0.97 16.44 10.29
C GLN A 181 0.64 15.00 10.72
N VAL A 182 1.49 14.02 10.38
CA VAL A 182 1.33 12.62 10.79
C VAL A 182 1.80 12.48 12.24
N THR A 183 0.87 12.28 13.16
CA THR A 183 1.10 12.16 14.61
C THR A 183 0.71 10.78 15.15
N GLN A 184 0.02 9.96 14.35
CA GLN A 184 -0.43 8.63 14.72
C GLN A 184 0.76 7.68 14.93
N PRO A 185 0.61 6.64 15.77
CA PRO A 185 1.57 5.53 15.83
C PRO A 185 1.90 5.02 14.41
N LEU A 186 3.19 4.79 14.15
CA LEU A 186 3.71 4.40 12.83
C LEU A 186 4.53 3.13 12.92
N LEU A 187 4.16 2.13 12.14
CA LEU A 187 5.01 0.97 11.81
C LEU A 187 5.51 1.14 10.37
N LEU A 188 6.82 1.29 10.20
CA LEU A 188 7.47 1.39 8.90
C LEU A 188 8.34 0.15 8.67
N LEU A 189 8.02 -0.58 7.61
CA LEU A 189 8.79 -1.74 7.18
C LEU A 189 9.48 -1.41 5.85
N ARG A 190 10.78 -1.67 5.74
CA ARG A 190 11.52 -1.37 4.52
C ARG A 190 12.54 -2.43 4.15
N SER A 191 12.70 -2.62 2.85
CA SER A 191 13.71 -3.49 2.26
C SER A 191 14.99 -2.70 1.99
N PRO A 192 16.15 -3.10 2.54
CA PRO A 192 17.42 -2.49 2.19
C PRO A 192 17.81 -2.67 0.72
N GLN A 193 17.29 -3.71 0.08
CA GLN A 193 17.56 -4.11 -1.32
C GLN A 193 16.41 -3.73 -2.27
N ASP A 194 15.65 -2.68 -1.96
CA ASP A 194 14.60 -2.15 -2.83
C ASP A 194 15.21 -1.46 -4.07
N HIS A 195 14.88 -1.94 -5.28
CA HIS A 195 15.40 -1.41 -6.54
C HIS A 195 14.49 -0.34 -7.15
N VAL A 196 13.31 -0.10 -6.56
CA VAL A 196 12.31 0.86 -7.05
C VAL A 196 12.30 2.13 -6.20
N VAL A 197 12.26 1.98 -4.86
CA VAL A 197 12.23 3.07 -3.90
C VAL A 197 13.50 3.06 -3.04
N PRO A 198 14.37 4.07 -3.17
CA PRO A 198 15.59 4.13 -2.37
C PRO A 198 15.29 4.16 -0.86
N PRO A 199 16.13 3.54 -0.01
CA PRO A 199 15.99 3.59 1.46
C PRO A 199 15.92 5.01 2.04
N ALA A 200 16.44 6.00 1.30
CA ALA A 200 16.36 7.43 1.67
C ALA A 200 14.92 7.96 1.75
N ASP A 201 13.96 7.34 1.06
CA ASP A 201 12.55 7.72 1.15
C ASP A 201 11.97 7.33 2.50
N SER A 202 12.24 6.13 2.98
CA SER A 202 11.86 5.69 4.33
C SER A 202 12.53 6.53 5.42
N ALA A 203 13.83 6.79 5.30
CA ALA A 203 14.55 7.68 6.22
C ALA A 203 13.94 9.10 6.25
N ARG A 204 13.48 9.60 5.09
CA ARG A 204 12.81 10.89 5.00
C ARG A 204 11.43 10.87 5.69
N VAL A 205 10.65 9.82 5.54
CA VAL A 205 9.37 9.66 6.27
C VAL A 205 9.64 9.71 7.76
N LEU A 206 10.56 8.86 8.26
CA LEU A 206 10.92 8.80 9.68
C LEU A 206 11.41 10.14 10.24
N GLY A 207 12.20 10.87 9.46
CA GLY A 207 12.75 12.17 9.89
C GLY A 207 11.78 13.35 9.80
N ARG A 208 10.55 13.16 9.29
CA ARG A 208 9.59 14.26 9.05
C ARG A 208 8.23 14.08 9.71
N VAL A 209 7.84 12.86 10.06
CA VAL A 209 6.60 12.64 10.81
C VAL A 209 6.74 13.18 12.22
N SER A 210 5.63 13.59 12.82
CA SER A 210 5.55 14.03 14.23
C SER A 210 5.05 12.91 15.16
N SER A 211 5.00 11.68 14.66
CA SER A 211 4.66 10.51 15.47
C SER A 211 5.70 10.29 16.57
N THR A 212 5.25 10.08 17.79
CA THR A 212 6.11 9.78 18.96
C THR A 212 6.25 8.27 19.21
N ASP A 213 5.35 7.47 18.64
CA ASP A 213 5.36 6.02 18.69
C ASP A 213 5.69 5.49 17.28
N VAL A 214 6.97 5.23 17.05
CA VAL A 214 7.49 4.80 15.73
C VAL A 214 8.28 3.51 15.89
N THR A 215 7.94 2.52 15.07
CA THR A 215 8.69 1.26 14.95
C THR A 215 9.19 1.12 13.51
N GLU A 216 10.48 0.88 13.34
CA GLU A 216 11.10 0.55 12.06
C GLU A 216 11.50 -0.92 12.02
N VAL A 217 11.17 -1.63 10.92
CA VAL A 217 11.51 -3.03 10.70
C VAL A 217 12.21 -3.19 9.36
N LEU A 218 13.36 -3.90 9.35
CA LEU A 218 14.11 -4.19 8.12
C LEU A 218 13.63 -5.52 7.52
N LEU A 219 13.34 -5.52 6.23
CA LEU A 219 12.94 -6.67 5.42
C LEU A 219 14.15 -7.11 4.60
N GLU A 220 15.04 -7.89 5.23
CA GLU A 220 16.39 -8.14 4.68
C GLU A 220 16.42 -9.12 3.52
N GLN A 221 15.34 -9.89 3.30
CA GLN A 221 15.26 -10.93 2.29
C GLN A 221 14.33 -10.57 1.12
N SER A 222 13.79 -9.36 1.12
CA SER A 222 12.78 -8.93 0.16
C SER A 222 13.21 -7.71 -0.63
N TYR A 223 12.68 -7.59 -1.85
CA TYR A 223 12.79 -6.41 -2.69
C TYR A 223 11.58 -5.48 -2.50
N HIS A 224 11.22 -4.69 -3.52
CA HIS A 224 10.18 -3.66 -3.40
C HIS A 224 8.80 -4.20 -3.01
N VAL A 225 8.32 -5.26 -3.70
CA VAL A 225 6.99 -5.84 -3.46
C VAL A 225 7.06 -6.88 -2.33
N ALA A 226 7.56 -6.45 -1.17
CA ALA A 226 7.85 -7.30 -0.02
C ALA A 226 6.63 -8.07 0.52
N THR A 227 5.41 -7.61 0.23
CA THR A 227 4.15 -8.28 0.59
C THR A 227 3.88 -9.58 -0.18
N LEU A 228 4.64 -9.84 -1.25
CA LEU A 228 4.62 -11.10 -2.02
C LEU A 228 5.95 -11.85 -1.94
N ASP A 229 6.91 -11.32 -1.19
CA ASP A 229 8.29 -11.78 -1.13
C ASP A 229 8.60 -12.60 0.13
N HIS A 230 9.85 -12.84 0.41
CA HIS A 230 10.33 -13.70 1.50
C HIS A 230 9.91 -13.20 2.89
N ASP A 231 9.89 -11.88 3.13
CA ASP A 231 9.50 -11.29 4.41
C ASP A 231 7.98 -11.02 4.54
N ALA A 232 7.15 -11.53 3.62
CA ALA A 232 5.70 -11.28 3.65
C ALA A 232 5.06 -11.68 4.99
N ASP A 233 5.36 -12.87 5.50
CA ASP A 233 4.82 -13.35 6.78
C ASP A 233 5.25 -12.47 7.95
N ARG A 234 6.46 -11.91 7.91
CA ARG A 234 6.94 -10.95 8.90
C ARG A 234 6.14 -9.65 8.87
N ILE A 235 5.88 -9.10 7.67
CA ILE A 235 5.04 -7.91 7.50
C ILE A 235 3.67 -8.13 8.14
N PHE A 236 3.07 -9.29 7.88
CA PHE A 236 1.73 -9.62 8.37
C PHE A 236 1.72 -9.76 9.90
N ALA A 237 2.69 -10.45 10.46
CA ALA A 237 2.81 -10.67 11.91
C ALA A 237 3.08 -9.35 12.66
N GLU A 238 4.01 -8.53 12.19
CA GLU A 238 4.33 -7.22 12.79
C GLU A 238 3.11 -6.27 12.72
N SER A 239 2.34 -6.31 11.63
CA SER A 239 1.12 -5.51 11.50
C SER A 239 0.07 -5.91 12.52
N VAL A 240 -0.13 -7.22 12.73
CA VAL A 240 -1.07 -7.75 13.73
C VAL A 240 -0.61 -7.40 15.16
N ALA A 241 0.68 -7.55 15.46
CA ALA A 241 1.25 -7.19 16.75
C ALA A 241 1.07 -5.69 17.04
N PHE A 242 1.35 -4.82 16.05
CA PHE A 242 1.16 -3.38 16.14
C PHE A 242 -0.31 -3.01 16.40
N ILE A 243 -1.25 -3.59 15.64
CA ILE A 243 -2.69 -3.34 15.81
C ILE A 243 -3.15 -3.85 17.19
N GLY A 244 -2.76 -5.06 17.59
CA GLY A 244 -3.14 -5.65 18.87
C GLY A 244 -2.63 -4.85 20.07
N ARG A 245 -1.44 -4.25 19.97
CA ARG A 245 -0.88 -3.36 20.99
C ARG A 245 -1.72 -2.08 21.14
N LEU A 246 -2.17 -1.49 20.05
CA LEU A 246 -2.92 -0.23 20.02
C LEU A 246 -4.43 -0.43 20.24
N ALA A 247 -4.94 -1.63 19.97
CA ALA A 247 -6.32 -2.02 20.15
C ALA A 247 -6.41 -3.38 20.87
N PRO A 248 -6.13 -3.45 22.19
CA PRO A 248 -6.12 -4.70 22.92
C PRO A 248 -7.44 -5.47 22.80
N GLY A 249 -7.35 -6.79 22.61
CA GLY A 249 -8.50 -7.68 22.46
C GLY A 249 -9.13 -7.70 21.07
N SER A 250 -8.64 -6.92 20.12
CA SER A 250 -9.18 -6.85 18.74
C SER A 250 -8.68 -7.96 17.83
N VAL A 251 -7.53 -8.53 18.13
CA VAL A 251 -6.89 -9.57 17.33
C VAL A 251 -7.16 -10.93 17.95
N ARG A 252 -7.62 -11.88 17.14
CA ARG A 252 -7.87 -13.27 17.55
C ARG A 252 -6.72 -14.16 17.08
N GLU A 253 -6.45 -15.22 17.86
CA GLU A 253 -5.63 -16.31 17.34
C GLU A 253 -6.32 -16.95 16.12
N PRO A 254 -5.58 -17.34 15.08
CA PRO A 254 -6.17 -17.99 13.93
C PRO A 254 -6.83 -19.30 14.34
N GLU A 255 -8.06 -19.54 13.91
CA GLU A 255 -8.68 -20.84 14.10
C GLU A 255 -7.83 -21.93 13.41
N PRO A 256 -7.50 -23.03 14.10
CA PRO A 256 -6.71 -24.09 13.50
C PRO A 256 -7.52 -24.72 12.35
N GLY A 257 -7.21 -24.37 11.10
CA GLY A 257 -7.84 -24.94 9.90
C GLY A 257 -7.93 -24.06 8.66
N LEU A 258 -7.89 -22.73 8.77
CA LEU A 258 -8.09 -21.82 7.63
C LEU A 258 -6.80 -21.46 6.83
N GLY A 259 -5.66 -22.03 7.19
CA GLY A 259 -4.34 -21.69 6.60
C GLY A 259 -3.80 -22.66 5.54
N LYS A 260 -4.55 -23.65 5.07
CA LYS A 260 -4.05 -24.67 4.14
C LYS A 260 -4.94 -24.90 2.93
N GLU A 261 -5.35 -23.84 2.26
CA GLU A 261 -5.90 -23.95 0.91
C GLU A 261 -5.04 -23.15 -0.05
N GLY A 262 -4.17 -23.81 -0.81
CA GLY A 262 -3.42 -23.17 -1.89
C GLY A 262 -2.15 -23.85 -2.37
N THR A 263 -1.97 -25.16 -2.16
CA THR A 263 -1.00 -25.95 -2.93
C THR A 263 -1.68 -27.24 -3.39
N ALA A 264 -2.67 -27.12 -4.26
CA ALA A 264 -3.10 -28.23 -5.08
C ALA A 264 -2.37 -28.15 -6.43
N ALA A 265 -1.44 -29.07 -6.59
CA ALA A 265 -0.73 -29.36 -7.81
C ALA A 265 -1.72 -29.65 -8.96
N GLY A 266 -1.50 -29.01 -10.10
CA GLY A 266 -1.90 -29.56 -11.38
C GLY A 266 -0.83 -30.54 -11.83
N GLY A 267 -1.19 -31.83 -11.90
CA GLY A 267 -0.43 -32.83 -12.60
C GLY A 267 -0.52 -32.68 -14.12
#